data_1d978df6bf201e89361053a59933c1cc
#
_entry.id   1d978df6bf201e89361053a59933c1cc
#
_cell.length_a   1.000
_cell.length_b   1.000
_cell.length_c   1.000
_cell.angle_alpha   90.00
_cell.angle_beta   90.00
_cell.angle_gamma   90.00
#
_symmetry.space_group_name_H-M   'P 1'
#
loop_
_entity.id
_entity.type
_entity.pdbx_description
1 polymer ?
#
loop_
_entity_poly.entity_id
_entity_poly.type
_entity_poly.pdbx_seq_one_letter_code
_entity_poly.pdbx_strand_id
1 'polypeptide(L)'
;MANQEFTTGSLGRRQFLKLAGYGTLGVLAGGTWPFIDLSAASQLEAADRKSKFLPDLDLSLIARPAQVPIFPGEPTQVWQYQAIVHKGGRDRVIKPPRSYLGPIIKAHRGEKVRIRFRNDMPEKSIVHWHGLHVPAIMDGHPRYVVSQGESHLYEFEVKNRASTYWYHPHPHGRTGPQVYRGLAGL
;
A
#
# COMPACT_ATOMS: atom_id res chain seq x y z
N MET A 1 35.45 21.08 -19.72
CA MET A 1 35.20 21.39 -18.31
C MET A 1 33.92 22.24 -18.25
N ALA A 2 32.79 21.65 -17.91
CA ALA A 2 31.53 22.35 -17.78
C ALA A 2 30.98 22.05 -16.35
N ASN A 3 30.98 23.08 -15.53
CA ASN A 3 30.39 23.08 -14.19
C ASN A 3 28.87 22.94 -14.29
N GLN A 4 28.30 21.90 -13.69
CA GLN A 4 26.87 21.86 -13.40
C GLN A 4 26.63 22.40 -11.99
N GLU A 5 26.02 23.57 -11.92
CA GLU A 5 25.51 24.14 -10.67
C GLU A 5 24.23 23.40 -10.25
N PHE A 6 24.26 22.83 -9.06
CA PHE A 6 23.09 22.30 -8.37
C PHE A 6 22.28 23.46 -7.77
N THR A 7 21.15 23.81 -8.37
CA THR A 7 20.19 24.74 -7.79
C THR A 7 19.39 24.03 -6.70
N THR A 8 19.68 24.32 -5.45
CA THR A 8 18.88 23.95 -4.28
C THR A 8 17.59 24.79 -4.27
N GLY A 9 16.48 24.19 -4.64
CA GLY A 9 15.16 24.83 -4.56
C GLY A 9 14.80 25.11 -3.08
N SER A 10 14.71 26.38 -2.69
CA SER A 10 14.29 26.80 -1.37
C SER A 10 12.81 26.50 -1.13
N LEU A 11 12.52 25.77 -0.06
CA LEU A 11 11.15 25.53 0.42
C LEU A 11 10.48 26.86 0.78
N GLY A 12 9.33 27.14 0.19
CA GLY A 12 8.57 28.36 0.47
C GLY A 12 8.11 28.42 1.94
N ARG A 13 8.08 29.65 2.54
CA ARG A 13 7.68 29.90 3.93
C ARG A 13 6.39 29.18 4.36
N ARG A 14 5.43 29.04 3.48
CA ARG A 14 4.14 28.39 3.76
C ARG A 14 4.27 26.84 3.92
N GLN A 15 5.21 26.22 3.22
CA GLN A 15 5.51 24.78 3.34
C GLN A 15 6.31 24.51 4.62
N PHE A 16 7.25 25.39 4.97
CA PHE A 16 8.00 25.31 6.22
C PHE A 16 7.10 25.44 7.45
N LEU A 17 6.14 26.37 7.45
CA LEU A 17 5.20 26.56 8.56
C LEU A 17 4.23 25.40 8.73
N LYS A 18 3.80 24.72 7.64
CA LYS A 18 3.00 23.49 7.73
C LYS A 18 3.80 22.35 8.34
N LEU A 19 5.06 22.17 7.95
CA LEU A 19 5.95 21.14 8.50
C LEU A 19 6.29 21.40 9.98
N ALA A 20 6.53 22.64 10.37
CA ALA A 20 6.78 23.02 11.75
C ALA A 20 5.54 22.88 12.66
N GLY A 21 4.33 23.14 12.14
CA GLY A 21 3.07 23.01 12.89
C GLY A 21 2.71 21.57 13.26
N TYR A 22 3.10 20.58 12.46
CA TYR A 22 2.87 19.16 12.77
C TYR A 22 3.90 18.59 13.75
N GLY A 23 5.11 19.17 13.82
CA GLY A 23 6.16 18.73 14.75
C GLY A 23 5.94 19.13 16.21
N THR A 24 5.27 20.25 16.46
CA THR A 24 5.06 20.79 17.82
C THR A 24 3.88 20.17 18.58
N LEU A 25 2.88 19.61 17.88
CA LEU A 25 1.75 18.90 18.52
C LEU A 25 2.12 17.49 19.03
N GLY A 26 3.17 16.86 18.51
CA GLY A 26 3.61 15.53 18.93
C GLY A 26 4.38 15.49 20.25
N VAL A 27 4.97 16.60 20.69
CA VAL A 27 5.83 16.64 21.90
C VAL A 27 5.02 16.77 23.19
N LEU A 28 3.78 17.24 23.12
CA LEU A 28 2.95 17.48 24.32
C LEU A 28 2.13 16.24 24.77
N ALA A 29 2.09 15.17 24.01
CA ALA A 29 1.24 14.01 24.29
C ALA A 29 1.97 12.78 24.86
N GLY A 30 3.26 12.83 25.20
CA GLY A 30 4.00 11.76 25.90
C GLY A 30 3.97 10.36 25.25
N GLY A 31 3.53 10.24 23.99
CA GLY A 31 3.47 8.99 23.25
C GLY A 31 4.62 8.90 22.25
N THR A 32 5.38 7.81 22.28
CA THR A 32 6.33 7.44 21.21
C THR A 32 5.54 7.10 19.96
N TRP A 33 5.25 8.10 19.12
CA TRP A 33 4.71 7.86 17.79
C TRP A 33 5.84 7.30 16.92
N PRO A 34 5.64 6.17 16.22
CA PRO A 34 6.60 5.73 15.22
C PRO A 34 6.75 6.87 14.21
N PHE A 35 7.98 7.28 13.96
CA PHE A 35 8.29 8.29 12.94
C PHE A 35 7.66 7.83 11.63
N ILE A 36 6.64 8.58 11.16
CA ILE A 36 6.11 8.38 9.81
C ILE A 36 7.22 8.83 8.87
N ASP A 37 7.79 7.92 8.11
CA ASP A 37 8.76 8.26 7.09
C ASP A 37 8.05 9.09 6.01
N LEU A 38 8.17 10.40 6.13
CA LEU A 38 7.62 11.37 5.20
C LEU A 38 8.21 11.24 3.79
N SER A 39 9.36 10.57 3.63
CA SER A 39 10.03 10.43 2.33
C SER A 39 9.27 9.48 1.41
N ALA A 40 8.80 8.34 1.92
CA ALA A 40 8.03 7.37 1.14
C ALA A 40 6.64 7.91 0.77
N ALA A 41 5.99 8.63 1.68
CA ALA A 41 4.72 9.30 1.40
C ALA A 41 4.88 10.38 0.31
N SER A 42 5.98 11.13 0.34
CA SER A 42 6.27 12.16 -0.67
C SER A 42 6.59 11.58 -2.06
N GLN A 43 7.25 10.42 -2.13
CA GLN A 43 7.55 9.74 -3.39
C GLN A 43 6.28 9.19 -4.06
N LEU A 44 5.34 8.62 -3.28
CA LEU A 44 4.04 8.19 -3.79
C LEU A 44 3.19 9.35 -4.29
N GLU A 45 3.12 10.43 -3.52
CA GLU A 45 2.41 11.64 -3.94
C GLU A 45 3.05 12.28 -5.18
N ALA A 46 4.36 12.20 -5.35
CA ALA A 46 5.06 12.69 -6.53
C ALA A 46 4.81 11.80 -7.76
N ALA A 47 4.77 10.49 -7.60
CA ALA A 47 4.41 9.54 -8.66
C ALA A 47 2.94 9.72 -9.08
N ASP A 48 2.06 9.91 -8.12
CA ASP A 48 0.63 10.15 -8.34
C ASP A 48 0.36 11.45 -9.10
N ARG A 49 1.05 12.54 -8.75
CA ARG A 49 0.93 13.85 -9.45
C ARG A 49 1.42 13.83 -10.90
N LYS A 50 2.31 12.90 -11.26
CA LYS A 50 2.82 12.74 -12.64
C LYS A 50 1.97 11.78 -13.48
N SER A 51 1.14 10.95 -12.86
CA SER A 51 0.33 9.99 -13.58
C SER A 51 -0.88 10.63 -14.23
N LYS A 52 -1.01 10.43 -15.56
CA LYS A 52 -2.21 10.76 -16.33
C LYS A 52 -3.32 9.72 -16.22
N PHE A 53 -3.11 8.68 -15.41
CA PHE A 53 -4.06 7.60 -15.21
C PHE A 53 -5.24 8.09 -14.34
N LEU A 54 -6.44 8.03 -14.88
CA LEU A 54 -7.67 8.43 -14.19
C LEU A 54 -8.38 7.15 -13.71
N PRO A 55 -8.23 6.75 -12.43
CA PRO A 55 -8.83 5.54 -11.91
C PRO A 55 -10.34 5.68 -11.71
N ASP A 56 -11.07 4.58 -11.89
CA ASP A 56 -12.46 4.41 -11.47
C ASP A 56 -12.52 3.94 -10.01
N LEU A 57 -11.61 3.02 -9.63
CA LEU A 57 -11.37 2.59 -8.26
C LEU A 57 -9.95 3.01 -7.83
N ASP A 58 -9.86 3.75 -6.73
CA ASP A 58 -8.60 4.25 -6.16
C ASP A 58 -8.54 3.90 -4.67
N LEU A 59 -7.51 3.16 -4.24
CA LEU A 59 -7.35 2.74 -2.86
C LEU A 59 -5.87 2.66 -2.43
N SER A 60 -5.65 2.75 -1.13
CA SER A 60 -4.40 2.33 -0.50
C SER A 60 -4.54 0.92 0.06
N LEU A 61 -3.53 0.06 -0.12
CA LEU A 61 -3.43 -1.26 0.46
C LEU A 61 -2.17 -1.33 1.31
N ILE A 62 -2.32 -1.57 2.61
CA ILE A 62 -1.25 -1.52 3.59
C ILE A 62 -1.03 -2.92 4.16
N ALA A 63 0.18 -3.48 4.01
CA ALA A 63 0.57 -4.71 4.70
C ALA A 63 1.23 -4.37 6.03
N ARG A 64 0.73 -4.92 7.14
CA ARG A 64 1.24 -4.61 8.48
C ARG A 64 1.03 -5.74 9.48
N PRO A 65 1.83 -5.81 10.57
CA PRO A 65 1.54 -6.67 11.70
C PRO A 65 0.19 -6.32 12.34
N ALA A 66 -0.53 -7.33 12.79
CA ALA A 66 -1.81 -7.22 13.48
C ALA A 66 -1.97 -8.32 14.52
N GLN A 67 -2.94 -8.14 15.43
CA GLN A 67 -3.36 -9.14 16.39
C GLN A 67 -4.84 -9.45 16.17
N VAL A 68 -5.18 -10.73 16.03
CA VAL A 68 -6.55 -11.17 15.71
C VAL A 68 -6.97 -12.30 16.63
N PRO A 69 -8.14 -12.26 17.23
CA PRO A 69 -8.66 -13.36 18.04
C PRO A 69 -9.14 -14.51 17.12
N ILE A 70 -8.23 -15.44 16.78
CA ILE A 70 -8.56 -16.63 15.98
C ILE A 70 -9.13 -17.74 16.87
N PHE A 71 -8.55 -17.94 18.06
CA PHE A 71 -8.97 -18.91 19.06
C PHE A 71 -9.32 -18.21 20.37
N PRO A 72 -10.05 -18.87 21.29
CA PRO A 72 -10.21 -18.38 22.65
C PRO A 72 -8.86 -18.20 23.35
N GLY A 73 -8.66 -17.09 24.07
CA GLY A 73 -7.42 -16.75 24.76
C GLY A 73 -6.70 -15.55 24.13
N GLU A 74 -5.37 -15.56 24.21
CA GLU A 74 -4.56 -14.46 23.70
C GLU A 74 -4.68 -14.28 22.17
N PRO A 75 -4.73 -13.03 21.66
CA PRO A 75 -4.80 -12.78 20.23
C PRO A 75 -3.59 -13.33 19.48
N THR A 76 -3.85 -13.92 18.32
CA THR A 76 -2.80 -14.45 17.45
C THR A 76 -2.13 -13.33 16.69
N GLN A 77 -0.78 -13.33 16.69
CA GLN A 77 0.03 -12.43 15.88
C GLN A 77 -0.06 -12.85 14.40
N VAL A 78 -0.53 -11.94 13.56
CA VAL A 78 -0.68 -12.14 12.11
C VAL A 78 -0.09 -10.96 11.34
N TRP A 79 0.02 -11.12 10.03
CA TRP A 79 0.20 -10.02 9.10
C TRP A 79 -1.08 -9.85 8.29
N GLN A 80 -1.50 -8.62 8.10
CA GLN A 80 -2.79 -8.35 7.48
C GLN A 80 -2.69 -7.24 6.44
N TYR A 81 -3.42 -7.39 5.33
CA TYR A 81 -3.71 -6.29 4.43
C TYR A 81 -4.88 -5.46 4.96
N GLN A 82 -4.70 -4.15 4.96
CA GLN A 82 -5.76 -3.18 5.26
C GLN A 82 -5.93 -2.25 4.07
N ALA A 83 -7.16 -1.86 3.75
CA ALA A 83 -7.43 -0.97 2.63
C ALA A 83 -8.17 0.30 3.06
N ILE A 84 -7.85 1.39 2.37
CA ILE A 84 -8.50 2.71 2.48
C ILE A 84 -8.94 3.10 1.08
N VAL A 85 -10.24 3.33 0.88
CA VAL A 85 -10.81 3.73 -0.41
C VAL A 85 -10.77 5.26 -0.53
N HIS A 86 -10.20 5.75 -1.64
CA HIS A 86 -10.13 7.16 -1.99
C HIS A 86 -11.19 7.53 -3.05
N LYS A 87 -11.49 6.59 -3.99
CA LYS A 87 -12.50 6.75 -5.05
C LYS A 87 -13.14 5.40 -5.39
N GLY A 88 -14.37 5.39 -5.87
CA GLY A 88 -15.09 4.21 -6.36
C GLY A 88 -16.12 3.61 -5.39
N GLY A 89 -16.31 4.22 -4.22
CA GLY A 89 -17.29 3.78 -3.22
C GLY A 89 -16.72 2.79 -2.19
N ARG A 90 -17.14 2.95 -0.93
CA ARG A 90 -16.65 2.12 0.20
C ARG A 90 -17.16 0.68 0.16
N ASP A 91 -18.29 0.43 -0.48
CA ASP A 91 -18.89 -0.89 -0.71
C ASP A 91 -18.07 -1.79 -1.64
N ARG A 92 -17.08 -1.19 -2.32
CA ARG A 92 -16.14 -1.90 -3.20
C ARG A 92 -15.02 -2.63 -2.42
N VAL A 93 -14.86 -2.33 -1.16
CA VAL A 93 -13.84 -2.95 -0.28
C VAL A 93 -14.54 -3.49 0.96
N ILE A 94 -14.64 -4.82 1.05
CA ILE A 94 -15.34 -5.50 2.12
C ILE A 94 -14.32 -6.17 3.03
N LYS A 95 -14.31 -5.80 4.31
CA LYS A 95 -13.55 -6.53 5.32
C LYS A 95 -14.37 -7.73 5.79
N PRO A 96 -13.92 -8.98 5.56
CA PRO A 96 -14.64 -10.14 6.05
C PRO A 96 -14.71 -10.11 7.60
N PRO A 97 -15.88 -10.36 8.21
CA PRO A 97 -16.01 -10.38 9.65
C PRO A 97 -15.19 -11.55 10.25
N ARG A 98 -14.54 -11.31 11.38
CA ARG A 98 -13.73 -12.30 12.11
C ARG A 98 -12.65 -12.99 11.28
N SER A 99 -12.17 -12.33 10.22
CA SER A 99 -11.10 -12.84 9.36
C SER A 99 -9.80 -12.10 9.61
N TYR A 100 -8.69 -12.83 9.59
CA TYR A 100 -7.34 -12.26 9.56
C TYR A 100 -6.89 -11.91 8.14
N LEU A 101 -7.62 -12.37 7.12
CA LEU A 101 -7.32 -12.07 5.73
C LEU A 101 -7.54 -10.59 5.39
N GLY A 102 -6.93 -10.15 4.32
CA GLY A 102 -7.14 -8.86 3.73
C GLY A 102 -8.57 -8.66 3.21
N PRO A 103 -8.93 -7.45 2.84
CA PRO A 103 -10.26 -7.14 2.33
C PRO A 103 -10.54 -7.79 0.98
N ILE A 104 -11.83 -8.04 0.71
CA ILE A 104 -12.32 -8.38 -0.63
C ILE A 104 -12.41 -7.08 -1.43
N ILE A 105 -11.75 -7.01 -2.59
CA ILE A 105 -11.77 -5.87 -3.48
C ILE A 105 -12.66 -6.19 -4.68
N LYS A 106 -13.74 -5.43 -4.87
CA LYS A 106 -14.65 -5.59 -5.99
C LYS A 106 -14.29 -4.63 -7.12
N ALA A 107 -14.03 -5.15 -8.30
CA ALA A 107 -13.82 -4.37 -9.51
C ALA A 107 -14.65 -4.93 -10.67
N HIS A 108 -15.01 -4.09 -11.64
CA HIS A 108 -15.73 -4.51 -12.83
C HIS A 108 -14.77 -4.56 -14.03
N ARG A 109 -15.10 -5.41 -14.99
CA ARG A 109 -14.35 -5.45 -16.24
C ARG A 109 -14.40 -4.09 -16.94
N GLY A 110 -13.25 -3.62 -17.44
CA GLY A 110 -13.08 -2.34 -18.10
C GLY A 110 -12.73 -1.19 -17.13
N GLU A 111 -12.87 -1.39 -15.81
CA GLU A 111 -12.49 -0.35 -14.84
C GLU A 111 -10.98 -0.19 -14.74
N LYS A 112 -10.56 1.04 -14.56
CA LYS A 112 -9.19 1.44 -14.24
C LYS A 112 -9.01 1.45 -12.74
N VAL A 113 -8.09 0.65 -12.25
CA VAL A 113 -7.82 0.48 -10.82
C VAL A 113 -6.46 1.05 -10.48
N ARG A 114 -6.42 1.88 -9.45
CA ARG A 114 -5.18 2.36 -8.82
C ARG A 114 -5.08 1.83 -7.40
N ILE A 115 -3.95 1.21 -7.06
CA ILE A 115 -3.68 0.73 -5.72
C ILE A 115 -2.30 1.22 -5.29
N ARG A 116 -2.27 1.98 -4.18
CA ARG A 116 -1.02 2.38 -3.52
C ARG A 116 -0.71 1.35 -2.46
N PHE A 117 0.15 0.41 -2.79
CA PHE A 117 0.65 -0.56 -1.83
C PHE A 117 1.71 0.07 -0.93
N ARG A 118 1.55 -0.04 0.39
CA ARG A 118 2.54 0.32 1.39
C ARG A 118 2.93 -0.90 2.20
N ASN A 119 4.23 -1.11 2.35
CA ASN A 119 4.78 -2.18 3.15
C ASN A 119 5.22 -1.66 4.53
N ASP A 120 4.41 -1.90 5.57
CA ASP A 120 4.74 -1.58 6.96
C ASP A 120 5.24 -2.83 7.74
N MET A 121 5.63 -3.90 7.02
CA MET A 121 6.15 -5.12 7.63
C MET A 121 7.67 -5.07 7.79
N PRO A 122 8.24 -5.88 8.72
CA PRO A 122 9.69 -5.94 8.94
C PRO A 122 10.47 -6.64 7.81
N GLU A 123 9.79 -7.14 6.79
CA GLU A 123 10.37 -7.83 5.64
C GLU A 123 9.98 -7.13 4.33
N LYS A 124 10.80 -7.28 3.29
CA LYS A 124 10.44 -6.84 1.93
C LYS A 124 9.21 -7.59 1.45
N SER A 125 8.33 -6.88 0.75
CA SER A 125 7.12 -7.46 0.17
C SER A 125 6.72 -6.77 -1.13
N ILE A 126 5.84 -7.40 -1.88
CA ILE A 126 5.15 -6.88 -3.06
C ILE A 126 3.86 -7.65 -3.21
N VAL A 127 2.82 -7.08 -3.80
CA VAL A 127 1.53 -7.77 -4.01
C VAL A 127 1.43 -8.28 -5.43
N HIS A 128 1.17 -9.57 -5.60
CA HIS A 128 0.81 -10.20 -6.85
C HIS A 128 -0.71 -10.37 -6.96
N TRP A 129 -1.24 -10.03 -8.13
CA TRP A 129 -2.66 -10.14 -8.48
C TRP A 129 -2.88 -11.46 -9.22
N HIS A 130 -3.01 -12.55 -8.46
CA HIS A 130 -3.00 -13.91 -8.99
C HIS A 130 -4.15 -14.16 -9.97
N GLY A 131 -3.78 -14.42 -11.21
CA GLY A 131 -4.70 -14.70 -12.31
C GLY A 131 -5.24 -13.47 -13.03
N LEU A 132 -4.90 -12.24 -12.62
CA LEU A 132 -5.26 -11.06 -13.37
C LEU A 132 -4.34 -10.83 -14.58
N HIS A 133 -4.92 -10.41 -15.70
CA HIS A 133 -4.17 -10.02 -16.90
C HIS A 133 -3.78 -8.54 -16.78
N VAL A 134 -2.65 -8.28 -16.15
CA VAL A 134 -2.10 -6.95 -15.93
C VAL A 134 -0.73 -6.80 -16.59
N PRO A 135 -0.25 -5.56 -16.86
CA PRO A 135 1.11 -5.36 -17.34
C PRO A 135 2.14 -5.94 -16.37
N ALA A 136 3.25 -6.51 -16.88
CA ALA A 136 4.27 -7.20 -16.07
C ALA A 136 4.82 -6.35 -14.91
N ILE A 137 4.96 -5.03 -15.11
CA ILE A 137 5.39 -4.08 -14.07
C ILE A 137 4.34 -3.93 -12.95
N MET A 138 3.07 -4.23 -13.24
CA MET A 138 1.94 -4.15 -12.29
C MET A 138 1.55 -5.50 -11.72
N ASP A 139 2.25 -6.59 -12.09
CA ASP A 139 1.91 -7.95 -11.68
C ASP A 139 2.52 -8.38 -10.33
N GLY A 140 3.27 -7.50 -9.67
CA GLY A 140 3.91 -7.83 -8.39
C GLY A 140 5.09 -8.79 -8.51
N HIS A 141 5.86 -8.69 -9.60
CA HIS A 141 7.05 -9.52 -9.79
C HIS A 141 8.09 -9.25 -8.67
N PRO A 142 8.83 -10.29 -8.18
CA PRO A 142 9.79 -10.17 -7.07
C PRO A 142 10.87 -9.09 -7.24
N ARG A 143 11.19 -8.68 -8.47
CA ARG A 143 12.15 -7.58 -8.74
C ARG A 143 11.67 -6.21 -8.22
N TYR A 144 10.38 -6.04 -7.97
CA TYR A 144 9.76 -4.79 -7.54
C TYR A 144 9.41 -4.77 -6.06
N VAL A 145 9.98 -5.69 -5.27
CA VAL A 145 9.77 -5.70 -3.82
C VAL A 145 10.17 -4.37 -3.19
N VAL A 146 9.38 -3.94 -2.23
CA VAL A 146 9.60 -2.72 -1.45
C VAL A 146 9.93 -3.08 0.00
N SER A 147 10.85 -2.32 0.59
CA SER A 147 11.27 -2.46 1.99
C SER A 147 10.21 -1.92 2.94
N GLN A 148 10.41 -2.11 4.24
CA GLN A 148 9.56 -1.51 5.27
C GLN A 148 9.50 0.01 5.10
N GLY A 149 8.29 0.58 5.16
CA GLY A 149 8.03 2.00 4.98
C GLY A 149 7.96 2.46 3.51
N GLU A 150 8.41 1.63 2.56
CA GLU A 150 8.34 1.94 1.13
C GLU A 150 6.99 1.56 0.53
N SER A 151 6.77 2.01 -0.70
CA SER A 151 5.50 1.84 -1.39
C SER A 151 5.68 1.53 -2.87
N HIS A 152 4.68 0.86 -3.46
CA HIS A 152 4.60 0.57 -4.89
C HIS A 152 3.23 1.01 -5.43
N LEU A 153 3.22 1.63 -6.61
CA LEU A 153 2.00 2.10 -7.28
C LEU A 153 1.58 1.10 -8.36
N TYR A 154 0.37 0.58 -8.24
CA TYR A 154 -0.28 -0.23 -9.27
C TYR A 154 -1.31 0.61 -10.02
N GLU A 155 -1.28 0.56 -11.35
CA GLU A 155 -2.24 1.19 -12.24
C GLU A 155 -2.53 0.25 -13.40
N PHE A 156 -3.75 -0.30 -13.47
CA PHE A 156 -4.15 -1.23 -14.52
C PHE A 156 -5.65 -1.18 -14.80
N GLU A 157 -6.03 -1.66 -15.99
CA GLU A 157 -7.41 -1.91 -16.37
C GLU A 157 -7.77 -3.37 -16.12
N VAL A 158 -8.94 -3.64 -15.55
CA VAL A 158 -9.44 -5.00 -15.31
C VAL A 158 -9.94 -5.60 -16.63
N LYS A 159 -9.19 -6.52 -17.23
CA LYS A 159 -9.50 -7.16 -18.51
C LYS A 159 -10.15 -8.55 -18.37
N ASN A 160 -10.05 -9.13 -17.21
CA ASN A 160 -10.50 -10.47 -16.90
C ASN A 160 -12.02 -10.61 -16.99
N ARG A 161 -12.48 -11.88 -17.18
CA ARG A 161 -13.90 -12.26 -16.99
C ARG A 161 -14.24 -12.16 -15.51
N ALA A 162 -15.55 -12.00 -15.21
CA ALA A 162 -16.02 -12.05 -13.84
C ALA A 162 -15.71 -13.42 -13.22
N SER A 163 -15.00 -13.41 -12.11
CA SER A 163 -14.59 -14.58 -11.33
C SER A 163 -14.04 -14.13 -9.97
N THR A 164 -13.74 -15.10 -9.11
CA THR A 164 -12.97 -14.86 -7.90
C THR A 164 -11.48 -15.00 -8.24
N TYR A 165 -10.73 -13.97 -7.93
CA TYR A 165 -9.27 -13.92 -7.99
C TYR A 165 -8.75 -13.66 -6.60
N TRP A 166 -7.46 -13.90 -6.36
CA TRP A 166 -6.86 -13.59 -5.07
C TRP A 166 -5.59 -12.77 -5.24
N TYR A 167 -5.23 -12.04 -4.22
CA TYR A 167 -3.96 -11.32 -4.17
C TYR A 167 -3.15 -11.76 -2.95
N HIS A 168 -1.86 -11.81 -3.11
CA HIS A 168 -0.94 -12.33 -2.09
C HIS A 168 0.46 -11.75 -2.27
N PRO A 169 1.35 -11.84 -1.24
CA PRO A 169 2.73 -11.40 -1.39
C PRO A 169 3.50 -12.30 -2.37
N HIS A 170 4.50 -11.69 -3.07
CA HIS A 170 5.30 -12.43 -4.04
C HIS A 170 6.82 -12.16 -3.93
N PRO A 171 7.44 -11.91 -2.75
CA PRO A 171 8.89 -11.82 -2.65
C PRO A 171 9.53 -13.19 -2.83
N HIS A 172 10.69 -13.23 -3.52
CA HIS A 172 11.40 -14.49 -3.77
C HIS A 172 11.77 -15.20 -2.47
N GLY A 173 11.43 -16.49 -2.38
CA GLY A 173 11.70 -17.33 -1.19
C GLY A 173 10.87 -16.99 0.06
N ARG A 174 10.01 -15.97 0.02
CA ARG A 174 9.23 -15.51 1.19
C ARG A 174 7.71 -15.52 0.99
N THR A 175 7.22 -15.86 -0.22
CA THR A 175 5.78 -15.92 -0.52
C THR A 175 5.03 -16.82 0.47
N GLY A 176 5.44 -18.07 0.62
CA GLY A 176 4.80 -19.04 1.53
C GLY A 176 4.75 -18.57 2.98
N PRO A 177 5.88 -18.19 3.61
CA PRO A 177 5.89 -17.67 4.97
C PRO A 177 5.01 -16.43 5.17
N GLN A 178 4.95 -15.50 4.21
CA GLN A 178 4.13 -14.30 4.32
C GLN A 178 2.64 -14.60 4.17
N VAL A 179 2.27 -15.50 3.24
CA VAL A 179 0.88 -16.01 3.12
C VAL A 179 0.45 -16.75 4.38
N TYR A 180 1.30 -17.64 4.90
CA TYR A 180 1.02 -18.39 6.13
C TYR A 180 0.73 -17.47 7.32
N ARG A 181 1.39 -16.31 7.39
CA ARG A 181 1.15 -15.31 8.44
C ARG A 181 -0.11 -14.49 8.24
N GLY A 182 -0.83 -14.64 7.10
CA GLY A 182 -2.13 -14.01 6.87
C GLY A 182 -2.20 -13.02 5.71
N LEU A 183 -1.12 -12.81 4.96
CA LEU A 183 -1.14 -11.89 3.81
C LEU A 183 -1.79 -12.56 2.58
N ALA A 184 -3.09 -12.49 2.51
CA ALA A 184 -3.89 -12.85 1.35
C ALA A 184 -5.21 -12.09 1.36
N GLY A 185 -5.85 -11.94 0.19
CA GLY A 185 -7.19 -11.37 0.02
C GLY A 185 -7.79 -11.73 -1.32
N LEU A 186 -9.04 -11.36 -1.58
CA LEU A 186 -9.80 -11.67 -2.79
C LEU A 186 -10.16 -10.41 -3.57
#